data_2166a3517b968367e66f17b6fb809feb
#
_entry.id   2166a3517b968367e66f17b6fb809feb
#
_cell.length_a   1.000
_cell.length_b   1.000
_cell.length_c   1.000
_cell.angle_alpha   90.00
_cell.angle_beta   90.00
_cell.angle_gamma   90.00
#
_symmetry.space_group_name_H-M   'P 1'
#
loop_
_entity.id
_entity.type
_entity.pdbx_description
1 polymer ?
#
loop_
_entity_poly.entity_id
_entity_poly.type
_entity_poly.pdbx_seq_one_letter_code
_entity_poly.pdbx_strand_id
1 'polypeptide(L)'
;YFGNDPKYPKSYILGEKGLAYIDFFGDTKLKEARECLRQSAEGMGPASKIMVLVKLVDVSYALYKENPNTLAEQFIADYEIASSLLNEQATNPNNKNAEIAGKQKDYVDNIFAISGAADCSKLDEIYAAAVKENSANLDMLQKIAKLYKRVRCTESDVYFEACELAHKLQPTAETAAGCASMAAKKGDYEAAISYYDQAIKLAMEEDALEDVADYQYNAAFYSYSNLKKYAEARKYALASIASLQSLGLNKGQGRCYIIIGMCYASTQLYPQDAKGRILNKTVYWAAVDKFVKAKQVDPSVEVQANEFINSYSKYFPSKEERFDLPNEFSGSTYYVGGWIGETTVIR
;
A
#
# COMPACT_ATOMS: atom_id res chain seq x y z
N TYR A 1 -15.19 43.83 -10.14
CA TYR A 1 -14.49 44.84 -9.34
C TYR A 1 -13.69 44.22 -8.19
N PHE A 2 -14.16 43.15 -7.55
CA PHE A 2 -13.50 42.59 -6.39
C PHE A 2 -12.45 41.48 -6.68
N GLY A 3 -12.43 40.92 -7.89
CA GLY A 3 -11.56 39.79 -8.25
C GLY A 3 -10.05 40.10 -8.30
N ASN A 4 -9.68 41.38 -8.21
CA ASN A 4 -8.28 41.86 -8.16
C ASN A 4 -7.83 42.21 -6.73
N ASP A 5 -8.69 42.04 -5.71
CA ASP A 5 -8.33 42.26 -4.32
C ASP A 5 -7.47 41.07 -3.83
N PRO A 6 -6.24 41.27 -3.34
CA PRO A 6 -5.41 40.18 -2.84
C PRO A 6 -6.05 39.36 -1.72
N LYS A 7 -6.95 39.98 -0.92
CA LYS A 7 -7.68 39.34 0.17
C LYS A 7 -8.86 38.48 -0.32
N TYR A 8 -9.44 38.87 -1.46
CA TYR A 8 -10.61 38.21 -2.06
C TYR A 8 -10.36 37.96 -3.55
N PRO A 9 -9.41 37.09 -3.91
CA PRO A 9 -9.15 36.78 -5.31
C PRO A 9 -10.38 36.17 -5.98
N LYS A 10 -10.43 36.18 -7.31
CA LYS A 10 -11.55 35.66 -8.09
C LYS A 10 -11.92 34.24 -7.69
N SER A 11 -10.91 33.39 -7.44
CA SER A 11 -11.12 31.99 -7.00
C SER A 11 -11.82 31.88 -5.64
N TYR A 12 -11.49 32.76 -4.69
CA TYR A 12 -12.22 32.85 -3.40
C TYR A 12 -13.69 33.19 -3.61
N ILE A 13 -13.98 34.24 -4.44
CA ILE A 13 -15.34 34.67 -4.73
C ILE A 13 -16.15 33.59 -5.44
N LEU A 14 -15.49 32.81 -6.32
CA LEU A 14 -16.14 31.68 -6.97
C LEU A 14 -16.53 30.58 -5.95
N GLY A 15 -15.72 30.32 -4.94
CA GLY A 15 -16.08 29.39 -3.87
C GLY A 15 -17.33 29.82 -3.12
N GLU A 16 -17.40 31.10 -2.70
CA GLU A 16 -18.57 31.64 -2.02
C GLU A 16 -19.82 31.61 -2.92
N LYS A 17 -19.63 31.90 -4.22
CA LYS A 17 -20.74 31.82 -5.22
C LYS A 17 -21.22 30.37 -5.38
N GLY A 18 -20.32 29.40 -5.43
CA GLY A 18 -20.68 27.98 -5.52
C GLY A 18 -21.49 27.52 -4.29
N LEU A 19 -21.05 27.90 -3.07
CA LEU A 19 -21.79 27.62 -1.85
C LEU A 19 -23.19 28.30 -1.87
N ALA A 20 -23.25 29.56 -2.27
CA ALA A 20 -24.53 30.29 -2.38
C ALA A 20 -25.49 29.62 -3.39
N TYR A 21 -25.00 29.07 -4.50
CA TYR A 21 -25.87 28.32 -5.41
C TYR A 21 -26.51 27.11 -4.73
N ILE A 22 -25.78 26.40 -3.90
CA ILE A 22 -26.30 25.23 -3.14
C ILE A 22 -27.36 25.72 -2.12
N ASP A 23 -27.02 26.75 -1.34
CA ASP A 23 -27.85 27.21 -0.23
C ASP A 23 -29.19 27.82 -0.71
N PHE A 24 -29.16 28.58 -1.81
CA PHE A 24 -30.35 29.34 -2.27
C PHE A 24 -31.13 28.67 -3.40
N PHE A 25 -30.48 27.81 -4.20
CA PHE A 25 -31.12 27.22 -5.38
C PHE A 25 -31.20 25.66 -5.32
N GLY A 26 -30.56 25.05 -4.33
CA GLY A 26 -30.57 23.59 -4.15
C GLY A 26 -30.19 22.86 -5.42
N ASP A 27 -30.94 21.79 -5.74
CA ASP A 27 -30.62 20.91 -6.85
C ASP A 27 -30.76 21.54 -8.24
N THR A 28 -31.43 22.70 -8.33
CA THR A 28 -31.68 23.35 -9.64
C THR A 28 -30.42 23.98 -10.25
N LYS A 29 -29.39 24.22 -9.48
CA LYS A 29 -28.14 24.89 -9.89
C LYS A 29 -26.87 24.10 -9.56
N LEU A 30 -26.96 22.76 -9.45
CA LEU A 30 -25.82 21.92 -9.11
C LEU A 30 -24.66 22.00 -10.12
N LYS A 31 -24.96 22.12 -11.43
CA LYS A 31 -23.93 22.24 -12.47
C LYS A 31 -23.14 23.52 -12.32
N GLU A 32 -23.84 24.66 -12.13
CA GLU A 32 -23.20 25.96 -11.93
C GLU A 32 -22.47 26.03 -10.57
N ALA A 33 -23.03 25.42 -9.53
CA ALA A 33 -22.38 25.30 -8.22
C ALA A 33 -21.08 24.53 -8.35
N ARG A 34 -21.11 23.34 -8.95
CA ARG A 34 -19.93 22.52 -9.18
C ARG A 34 -18.83 23.28 -9.92
N GLU A 35 -19.17 23.94 -11.03
CA GLU A 35 -18.20 24.68 -11.83
C GLU A 35 -17.51 25.78 -11.02
N CYS A 36 -18.28 26.53 -10.23
CA CYS A 36 -17.74 27.57 -9.36
C CYS A 36 -16.85 27.00 -8.26
N LEU A 37 -17.25 25.89 -7.61
CA LEU A 37 -16.49 25.22 -6.56
C LEU A 37 -15.17 24.64 -7.09
N ARG A 38 -15.21 24.02 -8.27
CA ARG A 38 -14.02 23.47 -8.93
C ARG A 38 -13.01 24.55 -9.28
N GLN A 39 -13.44 25.61 -9.95
CA GLN A 39 -12.56 26.74 -10.27
C GLN A 39 -11.97 27.40 -9.00
N SER A 40 -12.75 27.42 -7.91
CA SER A 40 -12.26 27.88 -6.62
C SER A 40 -11.17 26.95 -6.07
N ALA A 41 -11.39 25.64 -6.06
CA ALA A 41 -10.42 24.66 -5.58
C ALA A 41 -9.12 24.72 -6.38
N GLU A 42 -9.20 24.75 -7.70
CA GLU A 42 -8.04 24.88 -8.60
C GLU A 42 -7.26 26.18 -8.39
N GLY A 43 -7.97 27.30 -8.25
CA GLY A 43 -7.34 28.61 -8.15
C GLY A 43 -6.84 28.99 -6.75
N MET A 44 -7.40 28.42 -5.69
CA MET A 44 -6.97 28.60 -4.29
C MET A 44 -5.94 27.56 -3.85
N GLY A 45 -5.94 26.39 -4.46
CA GLY A 45 -5.05 25.28 -4.08
C GLY A 45 -5.16 24.95 -2.58
N PRO A 46 -4.02 24.80 -1.87
CA PRO A 46 -4.01 24.50 -0.44
C PRO A 46 -4.69 25.53 0.47
N ALA A 47 -4.92 26.75 -0.02
CA ALA A 47 -5.66 27.78 0.69
C ALA A 47 -7.19 27.68 0.53
N SER A 48 -7.68 26.66 -0.16
CA SER A 48 -9.12 26.40 -0.35
C SER A 48 -9.82 26.23 0.99
N LYS A 49 -11.03 26.77 1.11
CA LYS A 49 -11.87 26.46 2.28
C LYS A 49 -12.25 24.98 2.28
N ILE A 50 -12.12 24.31 3.41
CA ILE A 50 -12.51 22.90 3.57
C ILE A 50 -13.95 22.67 3.08
N MET A 51 -14.88 23.55 3.39
CA MET A 51 -16.28 23.44 2.95
C MET A 51 -16.42 23.47 1.42
N VAL A 52 -15.61 24.25 0.72
CA VAL A 52 -15.62 24.30 -0.76
C VAL A 52 -15.20 22.94 -1.33
N LEU A 53 -14.16 22.33 -0.77
CA LEU A 53 -13.65 21.02 -1.20
C LEU A 53 -14.68 19.91 -0.94
N VAL A 54 -15.29 19.89 0.24
CA VAL A 54 -16.33 18.92 0.59
C VAL A 54 -17.55 19.07 -0.32
N LYS A 55 -18.04 20.31 -0.49
CA LYS A 55 -19.22 20.56 -1.32
C LYS A 55 -18.97 20.31 -2.81
N LEU A 56 -17.73 20.44 -3.28
CA LEU A 56 -17.38 20.02 -4.64
C LEU A 56 -17.65 18.52 -4.84
N VAL A 57 -17.23 17.67 -3.88
CA VAL A 57 -17.46 16.23 -3.96
C VAL A 57 -18.95 15.89 -3.81
N ASP A 58 -19.66 16.51 -2.84
CA ASP A 58 -21.09 16.28 -2.62
C ASP A 58 -21.90 16.55 -3.89
N VAL A 59 -21.68 17.73 -4.50
CA VAL A 59 -22.41 18.17 -5.70
C VAL A 59 -22.03 17.30 -6.90
N SER A 60 -20.76 17.00 -7.07
CA SER A 60 -20.30 16.17 -8.16
C SER A 60 -20.83 14.73 -8.06
N TYR A 61 -20.91 14.19 -6.83
CA TYR A 61 -21.54 12.90 -6.57
C TYR A 61 -23.05 12.91 -6.87
N ALA A 62 -23.75 13.98 -6.49
CA ALA A 62 -25.18 14.12 -6.81
C ALA A 62 -25.41 14.10 -8.33
N LEU A 63 -24.62 14.85 -9.10
CA LEU A 63 -24.68 14.85 -10.55
C LEU A 63 -24.30 13.49 -11.16
N TYR A 64 -23.26 12.85 -10.63
CA TYR A 64 -22.85 11.50 -11.06
C TYR A 64 -23.95 10.46 -10.88
N LYS A 65 -24.70 10.50 -9.77
CA LYS A 65 -25.83 9.57 -9.55
C LYS A 65 -26.93 9.70 -10.60
N GLU A 66 -27.14 10.87 -11.17
CA GLU A 66 -28.11 11.07 -12.23
C GLU A 66 -27.67 10.46 -13.56
N ASN A 67 -26.36 10.52 -13.87
CA ASN A 67 -25.79 10.05 -15.12
C ASN A 67 -24.41 9.37 -14.91
N PRO A 68 -24.38 8.16 -14.32
CA PRO A 68 -23.10 7.50 -13.96
C PRO A 68 -22.17 7.24 -15.16
N ASN A 69 -22.73 6.97 -16.33
CA ASN A 69 -21.93 6.61 -17.51
C ASN A 69 -21.24 7.81 -18.17
N THR A 70 -21.80 9.01 -18.03
CA THR A 70 -21.26 10.22 -18.69
C THR A 70 -20.51 11.14 -17.74
N LEU A 71 -20.76 11.05 -16.44
CA LEU A 71 -20.20 11.96 -15.44
C LEU A 71 -19.19 11.28 -14.48
N ALA A 72 -18.83 10.02 -14.74
CA ALA A 72 -17.86 9.29 -13.90
C ALA A 72 -16.50 9.97 -13.88
N GLU A 73 -15.92 10.26 -15.06
CA GLU A 73 -14.63 10.95 -15.18
C GLU A 73 -14.63 12.30 -14.46
N GLN A 74 -15.72 13.05 -14.64
CA GLN A 74 -15.89 14.36 -14.00
C GLN A 74 -15.93 14.25 -12.48
N PHE A 75 -16.68 13.28 -11.94
CA PHE A 75 -16.75 13.04 -10.49
C PHE A 75 -15.42 12.57 -9.92
N ILE A 76 -14.72 11.67 -10.62
CA ILE A 76 -13.39 11.19 -10.23
C ILE A 76 -12.42 12.38 -10.15
N ALA A 77 -12.38 13.23 -11.18
CA ALA A 77 -11.48 14.39 -11.21
C ALA A 77 -11.76 15.39 -10.08
N ASP A 78 -13.03 15.64 -9.75
CA ASP A 78 -13.41 16.53 -8.65
C ASP A 78 -13.04 15.94 -7.28
N TYR A 79 -13.24 14.64 -7.11
CA TYR A 79 -12.80 13.92 -5.91
C TYR A 79 -11.29 13.99 -5.74
N GLU A 80 -10.50 13.76 -6.80
CA GLU A 80 -9.03 13.79 -6.74
C GLU A 80 -8.53 15.17 -6.30
N ILE A 81 -9.06 16.25 -6.86
CA ILE A 81 -8.70 17.61 -6.46
C ILE A 81 -9.02 17.83 -4.98
N ALA A 82 -10.24 17.54 -4.56
CA ALA A 82 -10.69 17.78 -3.19
C ALA A 82 -9.92 16.92 -2.18
N SER A 83 -9.77 15.61 -2.42
CA SER A 83 -9.09 14.69 -1.53
C SER A 83 -7.59 15.02 -1.41
N SER A 84 -6.93 15.41 -2.51
CA SER A 84 -5.53 15.83 -2.49
C SER A 84 -5.31 17.09 -1.65
N LEU A 85 -6.13 18.13 -1.86
CA LEU A 85 -6.03 19.39 -1.13
C LEU A 85 -6.39 19.23 0.36
N LEU A 86 -7.40 18.41 0.68
CA LEU A 86 -7.73 18.07 2.07
C LEU A 86 -6.59 17.31 2.77
N ASN A 87 -5.93 16.40 2.06
CA ASN A 87 -4.77 15.68 2.59
C ASN A 87 -3.60 16.63 2.88
N GLU A 88 -3.30 17.55 1.95
CA GLU A 88 -2.25 18.56 2.14
C GLU A 88 -2.55 19.45 3.35
N GLN A 89 -3.80 19.86 3.50
CA GLN A 89 -4.23 20.63 4.67
C GLN A 89 -4.15 19.84 5.98
N ALA A 90 -4.48 18.54 5.96
CA ALA A 90 -4.45 17.65 7.13
C ALA A 90 -3.03 17.34 7.60
N THR A 91 -2.08 17.22 6.67
CA THR A 91 -0.69 16.89 6.97
C THR A 91 0.18 18.11 7.25
N ASN A 92 -0.31 19.34 7.02
CA ASN A 92 0.42 20.57 7.29
C ASN A 92 0.44 20.86 8.80
N PRO A 93 1.59 20.79 9.48
CA PRO A 93 1.69 21.00 10.93
C PRO A 93 1.35 22.44 11.35
N ASN A 94 1.38 23.39 10.43
CA ASN A 94 1.04 24.79 10.69
C ASN A 94 -0.44 25.09 10.46
N ASN A 95 -1.23 24.14 9.99
CA ASN A 95 -2.64 24.32 9.73
C ASN A 95 -3.46 24.09 11.01
N LYS A 96 -4.06 25.14 11.56
CA LYS A 96 -4.92 25.05 12.74
C LYS A 96 -6.15 24.16 12.55
N ASN A 97 -6.54 23.91 11.31
CA ASN A 97 -7.68 23.08 10.95
C ASN A 97 -7.26 21.69 10.42
N ALA A 98 -6.03 21.25 10.66
CA ALA A 98 -5.50 19.98 10.16
C ALA A 98 -6.38 18.77 10.53
N GLU A 99 -6.82 18.69 11.80
CA GLU A 99 -7.73 17.62 12.28
C GLU A 99 -9.07 17.64 11.54
N ILE A 100 -9.63 18.84 11.31
CA ILE A 100 -10.89 19.00 10.58
C ILE A 100 -10.69 18.56 9.12
N ALA A 101 -9.60 19.00 8.49
CA ALA A 101 -9.29 18.60 7.13
C ALA A 101 -9.15 17.08 7.00
N GLY A 102 -8.50 16.41 7.96
CA GLY A 102 -8.38 14.95 8.00
C GLY A 102 -9.74 14.25 8.08
N LYS A 103 -10.61 14.67 9.00
CA LYS A 103 -11.98 14.12 9.11
C LYS A 103 -12.81 14.33 7.84
N GLN A 104 -12.65 15.48 7.19
CA GLN A 104 -13.37 15.76 5.95
C GLN A 104 -12.78 15.00 4.75
N LYS A 105 -11.48 14.75 4.76
CA LYS A 105 -10.87 13.83 3.79
C LYS A 105 -11.45 12.42 3.91
N ASP A 106 -11.54 11.86 5.12
CA ASP A 106 -12.16 10.55 5.35
C ASP A 106 -13.61 10.51 4.87
N TYR A 107 -14.35 11.60 5.06
CA TYR A 107 -15.72 11.73 4.56
C TYR A 107 -15.80 11.67 3.03
N VAL A 108 -15.00 12.46 2.31
CA VAL A 108 -15.02 12.44 0.83
C VAL A 108 -14.49 11.14 0.26
N ASP A 109 -13.51 10.49 0.91
CA ASP A 109 -13.01 9.19 0.54
C ASP A 109 -14.09 8.10 0.69
N ASN A 110 -14.92 8.18 1.75
CA ASN A 110 -16.07 7.29 1.93
C ASN A 110 -17.13 7.48 0.83
N ILE A 111 -17.47 8.73 0.48
CA ILE A 111 -18.41 9.00 -0.64
C ILE A 111 -17.88 8.35 -1.92
N PHE A 112 -16.61 8.53 -2.21
CA PHE A 112 -16.00 7.95 -3.41
C PHE A 112 -16.03 6.42 -3.39
N ALA A 113 -15.69 5.81 -2.27
CA ALA A 113 -15.68 4.35 -2.11
C ALA A 113 -17.06 3.73 -2.33
N ILE A 114 -18.14 4.35 -1.80
CA ILE A 114 -19.51 3.82 -1.95
C ILE A 114 -20.18 4.19 -3.27
N SER A 115 -19.61 5.10 -4.04
CA SER A 115 -20.22 5.61 -5.27
C SER A 115 -20.28 4.57 -6.40
N GLY A 116 -19.42 3.57 -6.38
CA GLY A 116 -19.16 2.66 -7.48
C GLY A 116 -18.36 3.27 -8.64
N ALA A 117 -17.90 4.54 -8.53
CA ALA A 117 -16.95 5.12 -9.48
C ALA A 117 -15.53 4.58 -9.29
N ALA A 118 -15.24 4.02 -8.12
CA ALA A 118 -13.98 3.34 -7.80
C ALA A 118 -13.93 1.88 -8.27
N ASP A 119 -14.92 1.40 -9.02
CA ASP A 119 -14.90 0.05 -9.60
C ASP A 119 -13.82 -0.05 -10.67
N CYS A 120 -12.95 -1.08 -10.55
CA CYS A 120 -11.77 -1.22 -11.41
C CYS A 120 -12.14 -1.35 -12.89
N SER A 121 -13.21 -2.07 -13.23
CA SER A 121 -13.64 -2.24 -14.62
C SER A 121 -14.11 -0.92 -15.23
N LYS A 122 -14.81 -0.08 -14.46
CA LYS A 122 -15.20 1.26 -14.90
C LYS A 122 -14.02 2.20 -15.09
N LEU A 123 -13.03 2.13 -14.19
CA LEU A 123 -11.81 2.90 -14.34
C LEU A 123 -11.05 2.48 -15.61
N ASP A 124 -10.99 1.18 -15.89
CA ASP A 124 -10.37 0.65 -17.10
C ASP A 124 -11.09 1.15 -18.37
N GLU A 125 -12.42 1.16 -18.39
CA GLU A 125 -13.21 1.72 -19.51
C GLU A 125 -12.92 3.21 -19.75
N ILE A 126 -12.73 4.00 -18.67
CA ILE A 126 -12.48 5.45 -18.76
C ILE A 126 -11.04 5.71 -19.21
N TYR A 127 -10.05 5.01 -18.62
CA TYR A 127 -8.66 5.40 -18.75
C TYR A 127 -7.86 4.60 -19.79
N ALA A 128 -8.34 3.45 -20.29
CA ALA A 128 -7.60 2.64 -21.25
C ALA A 128 -7.23 3.38 -22.55
N ALA A 129 -8.15 4.15 -23.11
CA ALA A 129 -7.88 4.98 -24.29
C ALA A 129 -6.98 6.18 -23.93
N ALA A 130 -7.25 6.84 -22.80
CA ALA A 130 -6.50 8.00 -22.35
C ALA A 130 -5.02 7.70 -22.10
N VAL A 131 -4.68 6.56 -21.50
CA VAL A 131 -3.29 6.13 -21.28
C VAL A 131 -2.55 5.96 -22.60
N LYS A 132 -3.16 5.32 -23.60
CA LYS A 132 -2.56 5.08 -24.92
C LYS A 132 -2.35 6.37 -25.71
N GLU A 133 -3.34 7.23 -25.73
CA GLU A 133 -3.31 8.50 -26.47
C GLU A 133 -2.37 9.51 -25.84
N ASN A 134 -2.12 9.41 -24.53
CA ASN A 134 -1.28 10.33 -23.77
C ASN A 134 0.02 9.67 -23.27
N SER A 135 0.57 8.72 -24.01
CA SER A 135 1.74 7.93 -23.63
C SER A 135 3.02 8.76 -23.32
N ALA A 136 3.09 10.02 -23.74
CA ALA A 136 4.17 10.96 -23.45
C ALA A 136 3.79 12.01 -22.37
N ASN A 137 2.58 11.96 -21.81
CA ASN A 137 2.12 12.91 -20.79
C ASN A 137 2.37 12.34 -19.38
N LEU A 138 3.54 12.64 -18.84
CA LEU A 138 3.99 12.15 -17.54
C LEU A 138 3.00 12.48 -16.40
N ASP A 139 2.53 13.73 -16.35
CA ASP A 139 1.62 14.19 -15.28
C ASP A 139 0.32 13.40 -15.28
N MET A 140 -0.26 13.16 -16.44
CA MET A 140 -1.48 12.38 -16.58
C MET A 140 -1.26 10.91 -16.20
N LEU A 141 -0.19 10.29 -16.68
CA LEU A 141 0.15 8.90 -16.36
C LEU A 141 0.37 8.69 -14.86
N GLN A 142 1.08 9.61 -14.19
CA GLN A 142 1.30 9.57 -12.75
C GLN A 142 -0.01 9.77 -11.96
N LYS A 143 -0.90 10.66 -12.40
CA LYS A 143 -2.22 10.83 -11.78
C LYS A 143 -3.06 9.55 -11.88
N ILE A 144 -3.08 8.92 -13.04
CA ILE A 144 -3.80 7.65 -13.24
C ILE A 144 -3.19 6.57 -12.32
N ALA A 145 -1.87 6.41 -12.28
CA ALA A 145 -1.23 5.43 -11.41
C ALA A 145 -1.58 5.65 -9.93
N LYS A 146 -1.53 6.91 -9.46
CA LYS A 146 -1.91 7.26 -8.08
C LYS A 146 -3.39 6.99 -7.78
N LEU A 147 -4.28 7.27 -8.73
CA LEU A 147 -5.70 6.96 -8.59
C LEU A 147 -5.91 5.45 -8.39
N TYR A 148 -5.35 4.62 -9.29
CA TYR A 148 -5.50 3.17 -9.24
C TYR A 148 -4.91 2.58 -7.94
N LYS A 149 -3.76 3.07 -7.48
CA LYS A 149 -3.18 2.67 -6.18
C LYS A 149 -4.12 3.02 -5.02
N ARG A 150 -4.66 4.25 -4.99
CA ARG A 150 -5.58 4.73 -3.94
C ARG A 150 -6.84 3.88 -3.83
N VAL A 151 -7.44 3.51 -4.95
CA VAL A 151 -8.66 2.69 -4.98
C VAL A 151 -8.39 1.18 -5.00
N ARG A 152 -7.13 0.77 -4.86
CA ARG A 152 -6.68 -0.63 -4.81
C ARG A 152 -6.96 -1.43 -6.08
N CYS A 153 -6.98 -0.77 -7.23
CA CYS A 153 -7.11 -1.39 -8.55
C CYS A 153 -5.74 -1.71 -9.19
N THR A 154 -4.78 -2.14 -8.36
CA THR A 154 -3.38 -2.36 -8.76
C THR A 154 -3.14 -3.63 -9.59
N GLU A 155 -4.19 -4.42 -9.85
CA GLU A 155 -4.13 -5.59 -10.72
C GLU A 155 -4.61 -5.30 -12.16
N SER A 156 -5.02 -4.07 -12.45
CA SER A 156 -5.50 -3.65 -13.76
C SER A 156 -4.37 -3.52 -14.77
N ASP A 157 -4.62 -3.96 -16.01
CA ASP A 157 -3.67 -3.80 -17.11
C ASP A 157 -3.49 -2.32 -17.50
N VAL A 158 -4.50 -1.47 -17.30
CA VAL A 158 -4.42 -0.01 -17.49
C VAL A 158 -3.48 0.63 -16.47
N TYR A 159 -3.56 0.21 -15.21
CA TYR A 159 -2.61 0.62 -14.18
C TYR A 159 -1.17 0.26 -14.56
N PHE A 160 -0.94 -0.97 -14.99
CA PHE A 160 0.38 -1.42 -15.40
C PHE A 160 0.93 -0.65 -16.59
N GLU A 161 0.10 -0.40 -17.61
CA GLU A 161 0.49 0.38 -18.79
C GLU A 161 0.84 1.83 -18.40
N ALA A 162 0.03 2.46 -17.56
CA ALA A 162 0.31 3.80 -17.05
C ALA A 162 1.62 3.85 -16.24
N CYS A 163 1.86 2.89 -15.35
CA CYS A 163 3.11 2.80 -14.58
C CYS A 163 4.31 2.57 -15.49
N GLU A 164 4.23 1.66 -16.48
CA GLU A 164 5.33 1.37 -17.40
C GLU A 164 5.70 2.60 -18.25
N LEU A 165 4.72 3.29 -18.79
CA LEU A 165 4.93 4.50 -19.59
C LEU A 165 5.50 5.64 -18.74
N ALA A 166 4.93 5.88 -17.55
CA ALA A 166 5.44 6.89 -16.63
C ALA A 166 6.87 6.58 -16.17
N HIS A 167 7.17 5.32 -15.86
CA HIS A 167 8.49 4.87 -15.45
C HIS A 167 9.57 5.09 -16.54
N LYS A 168 9.23 4.87 -17.81
CA LYS A 168 10.12 5.15 -18.94
C LYS A 168 10.42 6.63 -19.11
N LEU A 169 9.45 7.49 -18.80
CA LEU A 169 9.62 8.95 -18.88
C LEU A 169 10.40 9.51 -17.68
N GLN A 170 10.00 9.12 -16.48
CA GLN A 170 10.62 9.52 -15.22
C GLN A 170 10.33 8.46 -14.14
N PRO A 171 11.34 7.67 -13.75
CA PRO A 171 11.19 6.70 -12.67
C PRO A 171 10.81 7.36 -11.33
N THR A 172 9.78 6.81 -10.66
CA THR A 172 9.40 7.14 -9.28
C THR A 172 9.23 5.84 -8.50
N ALA A 173 9.21 5.92 -7.17
CA ALA A 173 8.97 4.76 -6.31
C ALA A 173 7.68 4.04 -6.69
N GLU A 174 6.61 4.79 -6.90
CA GLU A 174 5.29 4.25 -7.26
C GLU A 174 5.28 3.58 -8.63
N THR A 175 5.88 4.20 -9.65
CA THR A 175 5.91 3.62 -11.00
C THR A 175 6.79 2.38 -11.06
N ALA A 176 7.90 2.35 -10.32
CA ALA A 176 8.73 1.16 -10.18
C ALA A 176 7.96 0.01 -9.51
N ALA A 177 7.21 0.29 -8.42
CA ALA A 177 6.38 -0.70 -7.75
C ALA A 177 5.25 -1.24 -8.67
N GLY A 178 4.65 -0.38 -9.51
CA GLY A 178 3.70 -0.79 -10.54
C GLY A 178 4.32 -1.74 -11.57
N CYS A 179 5.52 -1.43 -12.05
CA CYS A 179 6.28 -2.31 -12.94
C CYS A 179 6.63 -3.66 -12.27
N ALA A 180 6.97 -3.64 -10.96
CA ALA A 180 7.21 -4.84 -10.18
C ALA A 180 5.97 -5.75 -10.12
N SER A 181 4.81 -5.16 -9.82
CA SER A 181 3.53 -5.88 -9.78
C SER A 181 3.18 -6.48 -11.14
N MET A 182 3.39 -5.74 -12.22
CA MET A 182 3.19 -6.23 -13.59
C MET A 182 4.12 -7.41 -13.91
N ALA A 183 5.41 -7.31 -13.58
CA ALA A 183 6.38 -8.38 -13.79
C ALA A 183 5.97 -9.65 -13.01
N ALA A 184 5.54 -9.49 -11.75
CA ALA A 184 5.05 -10.58 -10.93
C ALA A 184 3.79 -11.25 -11.53
N LYS A 185 2.84 -10.47 -12.03
CA LYS A 185 1.63 -10.97 -12.72
C LYS A 185 1.99 -11.78 -13.96
N LYS A 186 3.04 -11.39 -14.68
CA LYS A 186 3.58 -12.12 -15.85
C LYS A 186 4.43 -13.34 -15.46
N GLY A 187 4.67 -13.57 -14.18
CA GLY A 187 5.50 -14.67 -13.66
C GLY A 187 7.01 -14.40 -13.72
N ASP A 188 7.43 -13.20 -14.09
CA ASP A 188 8.84 -12.78 -14.07
C ASP A 188 9.21 -12.21 -12.70
N TYR A 189 9.40 -13.12 -11.74
CA TYR A 189 9.66 -12.73 -10.35
C TYR A 189 11.05 -12.13 -10.14
N GLU A 190 12.04 -12.45 -10.96
CA GLU A 190 13.37 -11.82 -10.92
C GLU A 190 13.28 -10.34 -11.33
N ALA A 191 12.57 -10.04 -12.41
CA ALA A 191 12.30 -8.67 -12.81
C ALA A 191 11.47 -7.94 -11.75
N ALA A 192 10.47 -8.60 -11.13
CA ALA A 192 9.69 -8.01 -10.07
C ALA A 192 10.54 -7.58 -8.88
N ILE A 193 11.47 -8.44 -8.41
CA ILE A 193 12.41 -8.08 -7.33
C ILE A 193 13.28 -6.90 -7.74
N SER A 194 13.82 -6.90 -8.97
CA SER A 194 14.65 -5.78 -9.47
C SER A 194 13.91 -4.45 -9.47
N TYR A 195 12.63 -4.45 -9.86
CA TYR A 195 11.80 -3.25 -9.80
C TYR A 195 11.43 -2.85 -8.36
N TYR A 196 11.20 -3.82 -7.44
CA TYR A 196 11.02 -3.50 -6.03
C TYR A 196 12.28 -2.89 -5.42
N ASP A 197 13.49 -3.35 -5.78
CA ASP A 197 14.74 -2.72 -5.32
C ASP A 197 14.86 -1.27 -5.80
N GLN A 198 14.44 -0.97 -7.03
CA GLN A 198 14.39 0.40 -7.52
C GLN A 198 13.35 1.23 -6.75
N ALA A 199 12.16 0.66 -6.51
CA ALA A 199 11.10 1.32 -5.75
C ALA A 199 11.56 1.64 -4.30
N ILE A 200 12.21 0.69 -3.63
CA ILE A 200 12.77 0.86 -2.28
C ILE A 200 13.77 2.02 -2.26
N LYS A 201 14.71 2.03 -3.22
CA LYS A 201 15.72 3.09 -3.31
C LYS A 201 15.08 4.46 -3.48
N LEU A 202 14.16 4.61 -4.43
CA LEU A 202 13.48 5.87 -4.72
C LEU A 202 12.61 6.33 -3.53
N ALA A 203 11.87 5.41 -2.89
CA ALA A 203 11.07 5.72 -1.71
C ALA A 203 11.93 6.13 -0.50
N MET A 204 13.15 5.59 -0.35
CA MET A 204 14.10 6.04 0.66
C MET A 204 14.59 7.47 0.39
N GLU A 205 14.80 7.84 -0.86
CA GLU A 205 15.20 9.21 -1.25
C GLU A 205 14.06 10.21 -0.98
N GLU A 206 12.81 9.77 -1.00
CA GLU A 206 11.60 10.56 -0.70
C GLU A 206 11.20 10.54 0.79
N ASP A 207 11.94 9.84 1.66
CA ASP A 207 11.61 9.59 3.08
C ASP A 207 10.23 8.92 3.28
N ALA A 208 9.76 8.17 2.29
CA ALA A 208 8.47 7.48 2.27
C ALA A 208 8.57 6.08 2.93
N LEU A 209 8.88 6.04 4.23
CA LEU A 209 9.23 4.81 4.95
C LEU A 209 8.11 3.76 5.00
N GLU A 210 6.83 4.14 4.94
CA GLU A 210 5.72 3.18 4.82
C GLU A 210 5.77 2.43 3.49
N ASP A 211 5.97 3.16 2.39
CA ASP A 211 6.12 2.57 1.06
C ASP A 211 7.38 1.69 0.99
N VAL A 212 8.50 2.12 1.59
CA VAL A 212 9.71 1.31 1.73
C VAL A 212 9.41 -0.02 2.39
N ALA A 213 8.69 -0.01 3.53
CA ALA A 213 8.34 -1.23 4.25
C ALA A 213 7.45 -2.17 3.42
N ASP A 214 6.49 -1.63 2.68
CA ASP A 214 5.61 -2.42 1.82
C ASP A 214 6.34 -3.02 0.62
N TYR A 215 7.23 -2.29 -0.03
CA TYR A 215 8.03 -2.80 -1.15
C TYR A 215 9.01 -3.88 -0.67
N GLN A 216 9.65 -3.71 0.49
CA GLN A 216 10.50 -4.72 1.12
C GLN A 216 9.70 -5.99 1.45
N TYR A 217 8.47 -5.85 1.98
CA TYR A 217 7.59 -6.99 2.22
C TYR A 217 7.26 -7.75 0.92
N ASN A 218 6.92 -7.05 -0.15
CA ASN A 218 6.59 -7.67 -1.43
C ASN A 218 7.81 -8.39 -2.03
N ALA A 219 9.00 -7.79 -1.95
CA ALA A 219 10.24 -8.43 -2.34
C ALA A 219 10.51 -9.70 -1.52
N ALA A 220 10.27 -9.66 -0.18
CA ALA A 220 10.38 -10.83 0.68
C ALA A 220 9.38 -11.93 0.26
N PHE A 221 8.14 -11.57 -0.01
CA PHE A 221 7.09 -12.49 -0.40
C PHE A 221 7.44 -13.24 -1.69
N TYR A 222 7.81 -12.55 -2.76
CA TYR A 222 8.16 -13.19 -4.04
C TYR A 222 9.48 -13.97 -3.96
N SER A 223 10.46 -13.49 -3.21
CA SER A 223 11.70 -14.24 -2.95
C SER A 223 11.42 -15.56 -2.25
N TYR A 224 10.48 -15.59 -1.28
CA TYR A 224 10.05 -16.80 -0.60
C TYR A 224 9.18 -17.68 -1.47
N SER A 225 8.04 -17.16 -1.93
CA SER A 225 6.95 -17.96 -2.51
C SER A 225 7.30 -18.55 -3.88
N ASN A 226 7.95 -17.76 -4.71
CA ASN A 226 8.15 -18.07 -6.12
C ASN A 226 9.60 -18.46 -6.43
N LEU A 227 10.59 -17.68 -5.93
CA LEU A 227 12.00 -17.91 -6.24
C LEU A 227 12.68 -18.90 -5.27
N LYS A 228 12.07 -19.21 -4.12
CA LYS A 228 12.64 -20.08 -3.07
C LYS A 228 14.00 -19.61 -2.55
N LYS A 229 14.29 -18.32 -2.67
CA LYS A 229 15.49 -17.64 -2.17
C LYS A 229 15.31 -17.27 -0.69
N TYR A 230 15.28 -18.26 0.19
CA TYR A 230 14.86 -18.11 1.60
C TYR A 230 15.71 -17.13 2.40
N ALA A 231 17.04 -17.16 2.22
CA ALA A 231 17.93 -16.22 2.91
C ALA A 231 17.71 -14.77 2.46
N GLU A 232 17.46 -14.55 1.18
CA GLU A 232 17.14 -13.24 0.61
C GLU A 232 15.76 -12.75 1.06
N ALA A 233 14.76 -13.63 1.05
CA ALA A 233 13.42 -13.33 1.58
C ALA A 233 13.47 -12.88 3.05
N ARG A 234 14.28 -13.57 3.89
CA ARG A 234 14.51 -13.14 5.28
C ARG A 234 15.14 -11.76 5.35
N LYS A 235 16.12 -11.45 4.51
CA LYS A 235 16.78 -10.14 4.48
C LYS A 235 15.76 -9.01 4.22
N TYR A 236 14.93 -9.16 3.19
CA TYR A 236 13.88 -8.20 2.89
C TYR A 236 12.84 -8.10 4.01
N ALA A 237 12.39 -9.22 4.56
CA ALA A 237 11.42 -9.23 5.66
C ALA A 237 11.95 -8.52 6.91
N LEU A 238 13.22 -8.71 7.28
CA LEU A 238 13.86 -8.00 8.39
C LEU A 238 14.02 -6.52 8.10
N ALA A 239 14.32 -6.12 6.86
CA ALA A 239 14.38 -4.73 6.46
C ALA A 239 13.01 -4.06 6.60
N SER A 240 11.93 -4.71 6.14
CA SER A 240 10.54 -4.23 6.30
C SER A 240 10.17 -4.05 7.79
N ILE A 241 10.55 -5.01 8.65
CA ILE A 241 10.35 -4.88 10.10
C ILE A 241 11.07 -3.64 10.63
N ALA A 242 12.33 -3.42 10.24
CA ALA A 242 13.10 -2.26 10.69
C ALA A 242 12.47 -0.93 10.25
N SER A 243 11.99 -0.84 9.01
CA SER A 243 11.29 0.34 8.50
C SER A 243 9.99 0.62 9.29
N LEU A 244 9.17 -0.42 9.57
CA LEU A 244 7.97 -0.29 10.39
C LEU A 244 8.29 0.11 11.84
N GLN A 245 9.35 -0.44 12.41
CA GLN A 245 9.79 -0.09 13.78
C GLN A 245 10.24 1.38 13.87
N SER A 246 10.93 1.91 12.86
CA SER A 246 11.33 3.33 12.83
C SER A 246 10.13 4.27 12.81
N LEU A 247 9.00 3.82 12.29
CA LEU A 247 7.71 4.53 12.29
C LEU A 247 6.87 4.28 13.56
N GLY A 248 7.34 3.43 14.49
CA GLY A 248 6.56 3.04 15.67
C GLY A 248 5.37 2.12 15.34
N LEU A 249 5.33 1.51 14.18
CA LEU A 249 4.23 0.69 13.70
C LEU A 249 4.45 -0.80 14.02
N ASN A 250 3.56 -1.39 14.80
CA ASN A 250 3.54 -2.84 15.05
C ASN A 250 2.78 -3.60 13.95
N LYS A 251 1.70 -3.00 13.44
CA LYS A 251 0.91 -3.57 12.36
C LYS A 251 1.77 -3.74 11.10
N GLY A 252 1.68 -4.91 10.49
CA GLY A 252 2.51 -5.28 9.33
C GLY A 252 3.79 -6.04 9.66
N GLN A 253 4.36 -5.88 10.87
CA GLN A 253 5.53 -6.68 11.27
C GLN A 253 5.21 -8.17 11.35
N GLY A 254 3.98 -8.52 11.77
CA GLY A 254 3.55 -9.91 11.90
C GLY A 254 3.64 -10.70 10.61
N ARG A 255 3.20 -10.12 9.49
CA ARG A 255 3.29 -10.76 8.16
C ARG A 255 4.75 -11.01 7.75
N CYS A 256 5.68 -10.14 8.13
CA CYS A 256 7.11 -10.32 7.86
C CYS A 256 7.69 -11.48 8.69
N TYR A 257 7.36 -11.57 9.99
CA TYR A 257 7.76 -12.70 10.83
C TYR A 257 7.18 -14.02 10.32
N ILE A 258 5.96 -14.03 9.79
CA ILE A 258 5.38 -15.22 9.14
C ILE A 258 6.23 -15.66 7.95
N ILE A 259 6.63 -14.76 7.05
CA ILE A 259 7.52 -15.09 5.92
C ILE A 259 8.84 -15.69 6.45
N ILE A 260 9.45 -15.09 7.47
CA ILE A 260 10.70 -15.61 8.04
C ILE A 260 10.51 -17.04 8.57
N GLY A 261 9.43 -17.28 9.33
CA GLY A 261 9.10 -18.61 9.83
C GLY A 261 8.88 -19.63 8.71
N MET A 262 8.18 -19.22 7.65
CA MET A 262 7.97 -20.06 6.46
C MET A 262 9.27 -20.38 5.72
N CYS A 263 10.19 -19.40 5.62
CA CYS A 263 11.53 -19.63 5.06
C CYS A 263 12.30 -20.69 5.86
N TYR A 264 12.24 -20.60 7.21
CA TYR A 264 12.90 -21.58 8.06
C TYR A 264 12.29 -22.98 7.91
N ALA A 265 10.95 -23.08 7.96
CA ALA A 265 10.23 -24.33 7.81
C ALA A 265 10.44 -25.01 6.44
N SER A 266 10.80 -24.23 5.41
CA SER A 266 11.08 -24.73 4.06
C SER A 266 12.54 -25.10 3.82
N THR A 267 13.39 -24.97 4.84
CA THR A 267 14.86 -25.14 4.72
C THR A 267 15.29 -26.52 5.16
N GLN A 268 16.26 -27.06 4.42
CA GLN A 268 17.02 -28.26 4.80
C GLN A 268 18.49 -27.86 4.94
N LEU A 269 19.04 -28.01 6.16
CA LEU A 269 20.40 -27.57 6.49
C LEU A 269 21.39 -28.72 6.48
N TYR A 270 20.93 -29.97 6.68
CA TYR A 270 21.75 -31.12 6.89
C TYR A 270 21.50 -32.19 5.82
N PRO A 271 22.46 -33.09 5.58
CA PRO A 271 22.31 -34.24 4.70
C PRO A 271 21.10 -35.12 5.06
N GLN A 272 20.60 -35.92 4.13
CA GLN A 272 19.44 -36.78 4.34
C GLN A 272 19.81 -38.17 4.97
N ASP A 273 20.93 -38.24 5.71
CA ASP A 273 21.28 -39.42 6.54
C ASP A 273 20.41 -39.47 7.83
N ALA A 274 20.60 -40.49 8.63
CA ALA A 274 19.79 -40.69 9.84
C ALA A 274 19.89 -39.50 10.82
N LYS A 275 21.12 -39.00 11.07
CA LYS A 275 21.38 -37.86 11.94
C LYS A 275 20.80 -36.55 11.32
N GLY A 276 21.10 -36.30 10.06
CA GLY A 276 20.68 -35.06 9.39
C GLY A 276 19.16 -34.94 9.24
N ARG A 277 18.42 -36.05 9.08
CA ARG A 277 16.96 -36.04 9.09
C ARG A 277 16.39 -35.55 10.42
N ILE A 278 16.97 -35.93 11.55
CA ILE A 278 16.56 -35.46 12.88
C ILE A 278 16.93 -33.98 13.02
N LEU A 279 18.18 -33.61 12.67
CA LEU A 279 18.65 -32.23 12.79
C LEU A 279 17.88 -31.27 11.87
N ASN A 280 17.42 -31.69 10.68
CA ASN A 280 16.57 -30.88 9.81
C ASN A 280 15.21 -30.54 10.45
N LYS A 281 14.72 -31.33 11.41
CA LYS A 281 13.50 -31.01 12.15
C LYS A 281 13.67 -29.83 13.13
N THR A 282 14.91 -29.47 13.50
CA THR A 282 15.18 -28.36 14.41
C THR A 282 14.82 -27.00 13.81
N VAL A 283 14.77 -26.88 12.48
CA VAL A 283 14.34 -25.65 11.79
C VAL A 283 12.91 -25.28 12.14
N TYR A 284 12.05 -26.28 12.47
CA TYR A 284 10.67 -26.05 12.86
C TYR A 284 10.53 -25.38 14.24
N TRP A 285 11.50 -25.61 15.16
CA TRP A 285 11.55 -24.85 16.41
C TRP A 285 11.75 -23.36 16.14
N ALA A 286 12.77 -23.01 15.33
CA ALA A 286 13.05 -21.64 14.96
C ALA A 286 11.89 -21.00 14.16
N ALA A 287 11.24 -21.79 13.28
CA ALA A 287 10.07 -21.32 12.54
C ALA A 287 8.91 -20.99 13.48
N VAL A 288 8.61 -21.85 14.44
CA VAL A 288 7.53 -21.63 15.43
C VAL A 288 7.84 -20.42 16.32
N ASP A 289 9.11 -20.18 16.68
CA ASP A 289 9.50 -18.95 17.38
C ASP A 289 9.12 -17.70 16.59
N LYS A 290 9.27 -17.72 15.26
CA LYS A 290 8.87 -16.58 14.41
C LYS A 290 7.36 -16.40 14.35
N PHE A 291 6.59 -17.49 14.27
CA PHE A 291 5.12 -17.41 14.31
C PHE A 291 4.60 -16.92 15.67
N VAL A 292 5.22 -17.35 16.77
CA VAL A 292 4.91 -16.81 18.11
C VAL A 292 5.23 -15.31 18.16
N LYS A 293 6.40 -14.90 17.65
CA LYS A 293 6.77 -13.48 17.58
C LYS A 293 5.81 -12.68 16.72
N ALA A 294 5.36 -13.22 15.59
CA ALA A 294 4.41 -12.57 14.70
C ALA A 294 3.14 -12.11 15.44
N LYS A 295 2.46 -13.04 16.12
CA LYS A 295 1.23 -12.72 16.86
C LYS A 295 1.45 -11.85 18.10
N GLN A 296 2.65 -11.87 18.70
CA GLN A 296 2.98 -11.02 19.84
C GLN A 296 3.13 -9.54 19.44
N VAL A 297 3.74 -9.27 18.27
CA VAL A 297 3.98 -7.90 17.81
C VAL A 297 2.81 -7.33 17.02
N ASP A 298 2.05 -8.21 16.32
CA ASP A 298 0.94 -7.81 15.46
C ASP A 298 -0.24 -8.78 15.66
N PRO A 299 -1.19 -8.45 16.56
CA PRO A 299 -2.35 -9.29 16.81
C PRO A 299 -3.24 -9.55 15.59
N SER A 300 -3.13 -8.74 14.53
CA SER A 300 -3.95 -8.92 13.32
C SER A 300 -3.65 -10.23 12.60
N VAL A 301 -2.48 -10.83 12.82
CA VAL A 301 -2.07 -12.11 12.22
C VAL A 301 -2.20 -13.30 13.19
N GLU A 302 -2.80 -13.13 14.37
CA GLU A 302 -2.83 -14.17 15.41
C GLU A 302 -3.44 -15.49 14.94
N VAL A 303 -4.56 -15.44 14.23
CA VAL A 303 -5.23 -16.65 13.73
C VAL A 303 -4.30 -17.43 12.80
N GLN A 304 -3.73 -16.76 11.81
CA GLN A 304 -2.81 -17.36 10.84
C GLN A 304 -1.55 -17.91 11.53
N ALA A 305 -0.97 -17.14 12.45
CA ALA A 305 0.20 -17.58 13.21
C ALA A 305 -0.06 -18.83 14.03
N ASN A 306 -1.24 -18.93 14.68
CA ASN A 306 -1.65 -20.12 15.45
C ASN A 306 -1.83 -21.35 14.54
N GLU A 307 -2.39 -21.19 13.34
CA GLU A 307 -2.48 -22.27 12.35
C GLU A 307 -1.10 -22.82 11.97
N PHE A 308 -0.13 -21.95 11.73
CA PHE A 308 1.24 -22.35 11.44
C PHE A 308 1.93 -23.00 12.64
N ILE A 309 1.77 -22.45 13.85
CA ILE A 309 2.29 -23.07 15.08
C ILE A 309 1.76 -24.50 15.21
N ASN A 310 0.45 -24.69 15.10
CA ASN A 310 -0.19 -26.01 15.22
C ASN A 310 0.28 -26.99 14.13
N SER A 311 0.47 -26.50 12.91
CA SER A 311 0.88 -27.32 11.78
C SER A 311 2.35 -27.75 11.91
N TYR A 312 3.25 -26.82 12.21
CA TYR A 312 4.69 -27.08 12.22
C TYR A 312 5.20 -27.72 13.52
N SER A 313 4.51 -27.54 14.65
CA SER A 313 4.87 -28.23 15.90
C SER A 313 4.82 -29.76 15.79
N LYS A 314 4.06 -30.30 14.85
CA LYS A 314 3.98 -31.75 14.60
C LYS A 314 5.27 -32.32 14.00
N TYR A 315 6.14 -31.49 13.47
CA TYR A 315 7.39 -31.89 12.83
C TYR A 315 8.61 -31.71 13.73
N PHE A 316 8.42 -31.39 15.01
CA PHE A 316 9.54 -31.29 15.96
C PHE A 316 10.25 -32.65 16.13
N PRO A 317 11.56 -32.65 16.42
CA PRO A 317 12.22 -33.87 16.84
C PRO A 317 11.53 -34.50 18.03
N SER A 318 11.15 -35.78 17.92
CA SER A 318 10.50 -36.51 19.03
C SER A 318 11.46 -36.69 20.23
N LYS A 319 10.90 -37.10 21.38
CA LYS A 319 11.73 -37.41 22.55
C LYS A 319 12.75 -38.54 22.26
N GLU A 320 12.31 -39.56 21.55
CA GLU A 320 13.13 -40.69 21.12
C GLU A 320 14.26 -40.23 20.19
N GLU A 321 13.92 -39.45 19.16
CA GLU A 321 14.92 -38.92 18.23
C GLU A 321 15.95 -38.01 18.92
N ARG A 322 15.55 -37.25 19.94
CA ARG A 322 16.49 -36.43 20.72
C ARG A 322 17.36 -37.29 21.62
N PHE A 323 16.82 -38.37 22.14
CA PHE A 323 17.57 -39.34 22.94
C PHE A 323 18.67 -40.05 22.14
N ASP A 324 18.43 -40.28 20.85
CA ASP A 324 19.43 -40.84 19.93
C ASP A 324 20.61 -39.89 19.64
N LEU A 325 20.46 -38.60 19.92
CA LEU A 325 21.47 -37.56 19.69
C LEU A 325 21.71 -36.71 20.96
N PRO A 326 22.12 -37.33 22.10
CA PRO A 326 22.17 -36.63 23.38
C PRO A 326 23.22 -35.49 23.42
N ASN A 327 24.28 -35.59 22.64
CA ASN A 327 25.31 -34.54 22.56
C ASN A 327 24.80 -33.29 21.81
N GLU A 328 23.84 -33.45 20.92
CA GLU A 328 23.27 -32.34 20.16
C GLU A 328 22.17 -31.62 20.96
N PHE A 329 21.46 -32.35 21.85
CA PHE A 329 20.27 -31.83 22.56
C PHE A 329 20.48 -31.82 24.09
N SER A 330 21.69 -31.53 24.55
CA SER A 330 22.07 -31.62 25.98
C SER A 330 21.56 -30.47 26.85
N GLY A 331 21.04 -29.39 26.27
CA GLY A 331 20.60 -28.21 27.01
C GLY A 331 19.09 -27.94 26.90
N SER A 332 18.68 -26.74 27.29
CA SER A 332 17.33 -26.23 27.11
C SER A 332 17.16 -25.48 25.79
N THR A 333 18.25 -25.16 25.11
CA THR A 333 18.26 -24.41 23.84
C THR A 333 19.11 -25.13 22.80
N TYR A 334 18.80 -24.87 21.54
CA TYR A 334 19.54 -25.41 20.40
C TYR A 334 19.87 -24.30 19.41
N TYR A 335 21.11 -24.28 18.91
CA TYR A 335 21.54 -23.36 17.87
C TYR A 335 21.29 -23.97 16.50
N VAL A 336 20.33 -23.43 15.77
CA VAL A 336 20.04 -23.79 14.39
C VAL A 336 21.07 -23.10 13.50
N GLY A 337 21.99 -23.87 12.94
CA GLY A 337 23.12 -23.37 12.15
C GLY A 337 22.75 -22.87 10.74
N GLY A 338 23.76 -22.93 9.87
CA GLY A 338 23.63 -22.51 8.47
C GLY A 338 23.24 -21.02 8.34
N TRP A 339 22.47 -20.69 7.32
CA TRP A 339 22.01 -19.32 7.08
C TRP A 339 20.95 -18.85 8.10
N ILE A 340 20.29 -19.76 8.84
CA ILE A 340 19.34 -19.41 9.91
C ILE A 340 20.09 -18.74 11.06
N GLY A 341 21.12 -19.37 11.61
CA GLY A 341 22.02 -18.78 12.58
C GLY A 341 21.33 -18.29 13.86
N GLU A 342 20.31 -18.98 14.36
CA GLU A 342 19.52 -18.55 15.52
C GLU A 342 19.44 -19.64 16.61
N THR A 343 19.35 -19.18 17.85
CA THR A 343 19.09 -20.05 18.99
C THR A 343 17.60 -20.14 19.27
N THR A 344 17.10 -21.34 19.47
CA THR A 344 15.70 -21.66 19.79
C THR A 344 15.61 -22.51 21.05
N VAL A 345 14.43 -22.60 21.63
CA VAL A 345 14.13 -23.47 22.77
C VAL A 345 13.88 -24.89 22.28
N ILE A 346 14.49 -25.89 22.97
CA ILE A 346 14.17 -27.30 22.74
C ILE A 346 12.76 -27.59 23.30
N ARG A 347 11.87 -28.12 22.46
CA ARG A 347 10.47 -28.40 22.79
C ARG A 347 10.16 -29.86 22.77
#